data_2f41564f5cfa6c582a1d317580e17c07
#
_entry.id   2f41564f5cfa6c582a1d317580e17c07
#
_cell.length_a   1.000
_cell.length_b   1.000
_cell.length_c   1.000
_cell.angle_alpha   90.00
_cell.angle_beta   90.00
_cell.angle_gamma   90.00
#
_symmetry.space_group_name_H-M   'P 1'
#
loop_
_entity.id
_entity.type
_entity.pdbx_description
1 polymer ?
#
loop_
_entity_poly.entity_id
_entity_poly.type
_entity_poly.pdbx_seq_one_letter_code
_entity_poly.pdbx_strand_id
1 'polypeptide(L)'
;EEFGMPYQAIPAGKLRRYWDWKNLSDPFLVLAGFFYGVFYLLKFRPQIVISAGSFASVPVAWASMILRVPHLILQMDVRPGLANRLMKPCSNAAAFYFESTLNTFSGIQKREVVGPVVRSNILNSDPKRAEAEWGLDPQKPLLTVTGGGQGAGQLNRLVEMWLPVWLQNWQVVHLTGKGHTGENKVHPDYHPLEFVEHGMGDLLARSDLVITRAGMGILGELSVLAKDALVIPMAGTHQEINMDALVKKDSVLQADPDLFKEPIDEKWKQFFNNFKPGPMGEKLHQVWSGPGNQALSAMVLSCIDKNLRN
;
A
#
# COMPACT_ATOMS: atom_id res chain seq x y z
N GLU A 1 9.96 15.26 -4.49
CA GLU A 1 11.34 15.79 -4.51
C GLU A 1 12.38 14.66 -4.39
N GLU A 2 12.11 13.61 -3.61
CA GLU A 2 13.02 12.46 -3.37
C GLU A 2 13.53 11.77 -4.66
N PHE A 3 12.75 11.81 -5.74
CA PHE A 3 13.13 11.22 -7.04
C PHE A 3 13.44 12.27 -8.12
N GLY A 4 13.66 13.55 -7.74
CA GLY A 4 13.89 14.63 -8.70
C GLY A 4 12.72 14.95 -9.62
N MET A 5 11.54 14.38 -9.35
CA MET A 5 10.33 14.63 -10.13
C MET A 5 9.61 15.88 -9.64
N PRO A 6 9.15 16.78 -10.55
CA PRO A 6 8.40 17.94 -10.15
C PRO A 6 7.07 17.54 -9.52
N TYR A 7 6.78 18.06 -8.33
CA TYR A 7 5.53 17.86 -7.62
C TYR A 7 4.64 19.10 -7.75
N GLN A 8 3.35 18.88 -7.99
CA GLN A 8 2.37 19.94 -8.02
C GLN A 8 1.11 19.54 -7.28
N ALA A 9 0.75 20.29 -6.25
CA ALA A 9 -0.52 20.11 -5.55
C ALA A 9 -1.69 20.65 -6.42
N ILE A 10 -2.79 19.89 -6.45
CA ILE A 10 -4.02 20.26 -7.17
C ILE A 10 -5.15 20.36 -6.15
N PRO A 11 -6.01 21.37 -6.23
CA PRO A 11 -7.22 21.42 -5.45
C PRO A 11 -8.07 20.16 -5.67
N ALA A 12 -8.43 19.49 -4.59
CA ALA A 12 -9.23 18.26 -4.66
C ALA A 12 -10.29 18.27 -3.58
N GLY A 13 -11.56 18.08 -3.98
CA GLY A 13 -12.63 17.79 -3.04
C GLY A 13 -12.51 16.38 -2.48
N LYS A 14 -12.98 16.16 -1.26
CA LYS A 14 -13.14 14.83 -0.67
C LYS A 14 -14.63 14.54 -0.52
N LEU A 15 -15.13 13.51 -1.18
CA LEU A 15 -16.49 13.06 -0.91
C LEU A 15 -16.53 12.33 0.44
N ARG A 16 -16.99 13.03 1.49
CA ARG A 16 -17.13 12.44 2.83
C ARG A 16 -18.42 11.63 2.89
N ARG A 17 -18.37 10.46 3.49
CA ARG A 17 -19.53 9.57 3.67
C ARG A 17 -20.48 10.03 4.81
N TYR A 18 -20.10 11.08 5.53
CA TYR A 18 -20.89 11.68 6.60
C TYR A 18 -21.25 13.13 6.26
N TRP A 19 -22.29 13.67 6.88
CA TRP A 19 -22.71 15.06 6.70
C TRP A 19 -21.62 16.00 7.24
N ASP A 20 -21.05 16.80 6.34
CA ASP A 20 -20.06 17.84 6.67
C ASP A 20 -20.34 19.04 5.77
N TRP A 21 -20.34 20.25 6.31
CA TRP A 21 -20.51 21.50 5.55
C TRP A 21 -19.49 21.64 4.40
N LYS A 22 -18.33 21.02 4.54
CA LYS A 22 -17.32 20.96 3.49
C LYS A 22 -17.76 20.17 2.26
N ASN A 23 -18.77 19.31 2.37
CA ASN A 23 -19.38 18.65 1.21
C ASN A 23 -20.03 19.64 0.23
N LEU A 24 -20.39 20.85 0.71
CA LEU A 24 -20.95 21.92 -0.13
C LEU A 24 -19.83 22.62 -0.95
N SER A 25 -18.63 22.75 -0.39
CA SER A 25 -17.48 23.37 -1.06
C SER A 25 -16.68 22.40 -1.94
N ASP A 26 -16.75 21.10 -1.66
CA ASP A 26 -15.98 20.07 -2.36
C ASP A 26 -16.26 20.02 -3.88
N PRO A 27 -17.50 20.19 -4.41
CA PRO A 27 -17.72 20.29 -5.85
C PRO A 27 -17.00 21.45 -6.52
N PHE A 28 -16.89 22.60 -5.85
CA PHE A 28 -16.14 23.76 -6.36
C PHE A 28 -14.64 23.48 -6.38
N LEU A 29 -14.12 22.73 -5.39
CA LEU A 29 -12.73 22.29 -5.37
C LEU A 29 -12.43 21.29 -6.50
N VAL A 30 -13.36 20.38 -6.80
CA VAL A 30 -13.24 19.46 -7.93
C VAL A 30 -13.24 20.24 -9.25
N LEU A 31 -14.11 21.25 -9.40
CA LEU A 31 -14.16 22.09 -10.59
C LEU A 31 -12.87 22.93 -10.74
N ALA A 32 -12.39 23.54 -9.65
CA ALA A 32 -11.09 24.21 -9.64
C ALA A 32 -9.96 23.25 -10.03
N GLY A 33 -9.94 22.05 -9.43
CA GLY A 33 -8.97 20.99 -9.76
C GLY A 33 -9.01 20.59 -11.24
N PHE A 34 -10.19 20.60 -11.86
CA PHE A 34 -10.34 20.34 -13.29
C PHE A 34 -9.63 21.42 -14.13
N PHE A 35 -9.86 22.70 -13.88
CA PHE A 35 -9.19 23.78 -14.60
C PHE A 35 -7.67 23.79 -14.35
N TYR A 36 -7.24 23.52 -13.12
CA TYR A 36 -5.82 23.30 -12.82
C TYR A 36 -5.27 22.11 -13.62
N GLY A 37 -5.99 21.00 -13.68
CA GLY A 37 -5.65 19.84 -14.49
C GLY A 37 -5.47 20.18 -15.96
N VAL A 38 -6.42 20.91 -16.56
CA VAL A 38 -6.32 21.40 -17.95
C VAL A 38 -5.06 22.27 -18.13
N PHE A 39 -4.86 23.25 -17.23
CA PHE A 39 -3.69 24.12 -17.31
C PHE A 39 -2.36 23.35 -17.26
N TYR A 40 -2.24 22.41 -16.31
CA TYR A 40 -1.01 21.63 -16.18
C TYR A 40 -0.80 20.65 -17.34
N LEU A 41 -1.83 20.00 -17.83
CA LEU A 41 -1.72 19.10 -18.97
C LEU A 41 -1.31 19.87 -20.24
N LEU A 42 -1.80 21.08 -20.45
CA LEU A 42 -1.37 21.94 -21.55
C LEU A 42 0.08 22.42 -21.39
N LYS A 43 0.50 22.71 -20.15
CA LYS A 43 1.86 23.17 -19.82
C LYS A 43 2.89 22.04 -19.96
N PHE A 44 2.63 20.87 -19.34
CA PHE A 44 3.56 19.74 -19.32
C PHE A 44 3.50 18.88 -20.57
N ARG A 45 2.36 18.88 -21.28
CA ARG A 45 2.10 18.06 -22.47
C ARG A 45 2.49 16.59 -22.28
N PRO A 46 1.99 15.91 -21.23
CA PRO A 46 2.33 14.52 -20.98
C PRO A 46 1.78 13.64 -22.11
N GLN A 47 2.49 12.56 -22.41
CA GLN A 47 2.05 11.55 -23.37
C GLN A 47 0.97 10.63 -22.80
N ILE A 48 0.90 10.50 -21.45
CA ILE A 48 -0.06 9.69 -20.73
C ILE A 48 -0.26 10.24 -19.32
N VAL A 49 -1.47 10.08 -18.78
CA VAL A 49 -1.78 10.31 -17.36
C VAL A 49 -1.99 8.94 -16.70
N ILE A 50 -1.37 8.72 -15.53
CA ILE A 50 -1.54 7.50 -14.74
C ILE A 50 -2.11 7.88 -13.38
N SER A 51 -3.12 7.16 -12.93
CA SER A 51 -3.74 7.36 -11.61
C SER A 51 -3.83 6.06 -10.81
N ALA A 52 -3.61 6.15 -9.49
CA ALA A 52 -3.67 5.03 -8.56
C ALA A 52 -4.85 5.14 -7.57
N GLY A 53 -5.96 5.79 -7.96
CA GLY A 53 -7.20 5.76 -7.19
C GLY A 53 -7.44 6.89 -6.19
N SER A 54 -6.68 7.98 -6.22
CA SER A 54 -6.94 9.16 -5.40
C SER A 54 -8.09 10.01 -5.93
N PHE A 55 -8.89 10.65 -5.05
CA PHE A 55 -9.87 11.68 -5.45
C PHE A 55 -9.23 12.89 -6.15
N ALA A 56 -7.98 13.22 -5.83
CA ALA A 56 -7.23 14.26 -6.52
C ALA A 56 -6.99 13.93 -8.01
N SER A 57 -7.01 12.66 -8.37
CA SER A 57 -6.81 12.22 -9.77
C SER A 57 -8.06 12.41 -10.63
N VAL A 58 -9.26 12.47 -10.03
CA VAL A 58 -10.54 12.54 -10.79
C VAL A 58 -10.60 13.75 -11.71
N PRO A 59 -10.40 15.00 -11.23
CA PRO A 59 -10.45 16.17 -12.11
C PRO A 59 -9.36 16.13 -13.20
N VAL A 60 -8.20 15.56 -12.92
CA VAL A 60 -7.10 15.42 -13.91
C VAL A 60 -7.48 14.40 -15.00
N ALA A 61 -8.11 13.29 -14.62
CA ALA A 61 -8.59 12.29 -15.57
C ALA A 61 -9.67 12.86 -16.49
N TRP A 62 -10.57 13.71 -15.98
CA TRP A 62 -11.56 14.40 -16.82
C TRP A 62 -10.91 15.42 -17.76
N ALA A 63 -9.90 16.17 -17.28
CA ALA A 63 -9.12 17.08 -18.09
C ALA A 63 -8.36 16.34 -19.20
N SER A 64 -7.76 15.18 -18.90
CA SER A 64 -7.04 14.35 -19.88
C SER A 64 -7.97 13.86 -21.00
N MET A 65 -9.19 13.47 -20.67
CA MET A 65 -10.19 13.08 -21.66
C MET A 65 -10.50 14.22 -22.65
N ILE A 66 -10.73 15.45 -22.14
CA ILE A 66 -11.04 16.61 -22.99
C ILE A 66 -9.85 16.97 -23.88
N LEU A 67 -8.62 16.88 -23.34
CA LEU A 67 -7.41 17.17 -24.09
C LEU A 67 -6.90 15.99 -24.94
N ARG A 68 -7.63 14.87 -24.94
CA ARG A 68 -7.29 13.64 -25.65
C ARG A 68 -5.93 13.05 -25.25
N VAL A 69 -5.49 13.30 -23.99
CA VAL A 69 -4.33 12.66 -23.40
C VAL A 69 -4.75 11.30 -22.85
N PRO A 70 -4.12 10.19 -23.25
CA PRO A 70 -4.47 8.86 -22.72
C PRO A 70 -4.42 8.81 -21.20
N HIS A 71 -5.39 8.13 -20.60
CA HIS A 71 -5.45 7.92 -19.15
C HIS A 71 -5.45 6.43 -18.81
N LEU A 72 -4.56 6.01 -17.90
CA LEU A 72 -4.47 4.67 -17.36
C LEU A 72 -4.79 4.66 -15.87
N ILE A 73 -5.69 3.78 -15.45
CA ILE A 73 -5.98 3.52 -14.04
C ILE A 73 -5.13 2.34 -13.56
N LEU A 74 -4.39 2.51 -12.46
CA LEU A 74 -3.84 1.42 -11.67
C LEU A 74 -4.80 1.12 -10.52
N GLN A 75 -5.49 -0.02 -10.60
CA GLN A 75 -6.44 -0.50 -9.59
C GLN A 75 -5.75 -1.57 -8.74
N MET A 76 -5.33 -1.18 -7.55
CA MET A 76 -4.62 -2.08 -6.62
C MET A 76 -5.57 -2.91 -5.76
N ASP A 77 -6.63 -2.28 -5.22
CA ASP A 77 -7.58 -2.95 -4.33
C ASP A 77 -8.51 -3.90 -5.10
N VAL A 78 -8.97 -4.96 -4.43
CA VAL A 78 -9.94 -5.92 -4.98
C VAL A 78 -11.24 -5.22 -5.43
N ARG A 79 -11.71 -4.25 -4.64
CA ARG A 79 -12.92 -3.47 -4.96
C ARG A 79 -12.56 -2.04 -5.36
N PRO A 80 -12.98 -1.59 -6.56
CA PRO A 80 -12.68 -0.23 -6.98
C PRO A 80 -13.36 0.81 -6.09
N GLY A 81 -12.58 1.77 -5.63
CA GLY A 81 -13.06 2.95 -4.93
C GLY A 81 -13.88 3.88 -5.82
N LEU A 82 -14.60 4.83 -5.21
CA LEU A 82 -15.43 5.79 -5.96
C LEU A 82 -14.60 6.61 -6.95
N ALA A 83 -13.38 7.00 -6.61
CA ALA A 83 -12.50 7.74 -7.51
C ALA A 83 -12.27 6.98 -8.82
N ASN A 84 -11.89 5.70 -8.75
CA ASN A 84 -11.66 4.89 -9.95
C ASN A 84 -12.93 4.66 -10.76
N ARG A 85 -14.09 4.56 -10.10
CA ARG A 85 -15.39 4.48 -10.80
C ARG A 85 -15.73 5.76 -11.57
N LEU A 86 -15.40 6.94 -11.00
CA LEU A 86 -15.61 8.24 -11.66
C LEU A 86 -14.60 8.47 -12.81
N MET A 87 -13.40 7.90 -12.71
CA MET A 87 -12.40 8.00 -13.77
C MET A 87 -12.58 6.96 -14.89
N LYS A 88 -13.27 5.84 -14.61
CA LYS A 88 -13.47 4.76 -15.59
C LYS A 88 -13.94 5.23 -16.97
N PRO A 89 -14.95 6.13 -17.12
CA PRO A 89 -15.40 6.59 -18.43
C PRO A 89 -14.34 7.38 -19.21
N CYS A 90 -13.36 7.95 -18.51
CA CYS A 90 -12.31 8.79 -19.09
C CYS A 90 -11.04 8.00 -19.40
N SER A 91 -11.02 6.68 -19.10
CA SER A 91 -9.78 5.91 -19.13
C SER A 91 -9.67 5.04 -20.37
N ASN A 92 -8.51 5.06 -21.00
CA ASN A 92 -8.18 4.26 -22.17
C ASN A 92 -7.67 2.86 -21.80
N ALA A 93 -7.07 2.75 -20.59
CA ALA A 93 -6.48 1.53 -20.11
C ALA A 93 -6.68 1.39 -18.57
N ALA A 94 -6.68 0.15 -18.09
CA ALA A 94 -6.70 -0.16 -16.67
C ALA A 94 -5.83 -1.38 -16.36
N ALA A 95 -4.93 -1.21 -15.39
CA ALA A 95 -4.04 -2.22 -14.85
C ALA A 95 -4.53 -2.66 -13.47
N PHE A 96 -4.46 -3.96 -13.16
CA PHE A 96 -5.05 -4.54 -11.96
C PHE A 96 -4.05 -5.39 -11.19
N TYR A 97 -4.23 -5.46 -9.86
CA TYR A 97 -3.55 -6.47 -9.05
C TYR A 97 -4.33 -7.80 -9.02
N PHE A 98 -5.67 -7.76 -9.12
CA PHE A 98 -6.53 -8.93 -9.01
C PHE A 98 -7.35 -9.18 -10.27
N GLU A 99 -7.36 -10.42 -10.74
CA GLU A 99 -8.15 -10.86 -11.88
C GLU A 99 -9.67 -10.63 -11.65
N SER A 100 -10.13 -10.84 -10.42
CA SER A 100 -11.54 -10.63 -10.03
C SER A 100 -12.03 -9.20 -10.28
N THR A 101 -11.12 -8.24 -10.41
CA THR A 101 -11.46 -6.83 -10.64
C THR A 101 -11.65 -6.48 -12.11
N LEU A 102 -11.16 -7.29 -13.05
CA LEU A 102 -11.23 -7.03 -14.51
C LEU A 102 -12.66 -6.71 -14.99
N ASN A 103 -13.65 -7.46 -14.52
CA ASN A 103 -15.03 -7.32 -14.98
C ASN A 103 -15.70 -6.05 -14.48
N THR A 104 -15.21 -5.46 -13.38
CA THR A 104 -15.75 -4.20 -12.86
C THR A 104 -15.42 -3.00 -13.74
N PHE A 105 -14.40 -3.14 -14.60
CA PHE A 105 -13.96 -2.14 -15.57
C PHE A 105 -14.37 -2.48 -17.02
N SER A 106 -15.45 -3.24 -17.20
CA SER A 106 -16.05 -3.45 -18.53
C SER A 106 -16.25 -2.11 -19.24
N GLY A 107 -15.96 -2.04 -20.53
CA GLY A 107 -15.99 -0.79 -21.34
C GLY A 107 -14.62 -0.13 -21.54
N ILE A 108 -13.61 -0.41 -20.72
CA ILE A 108 -12.22 -0.07 -21.04
C ILE A 108 -11.66 -1.15 -21.94
N GLN A 109 -11.15 -0.76 -23.13
CA GLN A 109 -10.67 -1.72 -24.13
C GLN A 109 -9.42 -2.47 -23.67
N LYS A 110 -8.44 -1.76 -23.09
CA LYS A 110 -7.18 -2.34 -22.65
C LYS A 110 -7.21 -2.57 -21.13
N ARG A 111 -7.30 -3.83 -20.74
CA ARG A 111 -7.37 -4.27 -19.35
C ARG A 111 -6.41 -5.42 -19.14
N GLU A 112 -5.54 -5.31 -18.12
CA GLU A 112 -4.50 -6.30 -17.87
C GLU A 112 -4.26 -6.47 -16.37
N VAL A 113 -4.08 -7.72 -15.91
CA VAL A 113 -3.61 -8.02 -14.56
C VAL A 113 -2.10 -7.95 -14.58
N VAL A 114 -1.55 -6.92 -13.94
CA VAL A 114 -0.11 -6.68 -13.89
C VAL A 114 0.52 -7.16 -12.58
N GLY A 115 -0.27 -7.36 -11.53
CA GLY A 115 0.24 -7.67 -10.21
C GLY A 115 0.78 -6.45 -9.47
N PRO A 116 1.48 -6.64 -8.33
CA PRO A 116 1.96 -5.56 -7.49
C PRO A 116 3.10 -4.77 -8.14
N VAL A 117 2.91 -3.46 -8.21
CA VAL A 117 3.95 -2.51 -8.64
C VAL A 117 4.65 -2.00 -7.40
N VAL A 118 5.94 -2.27 -7.30
CA VAL A 118 6.72 -1.99 -6.10
C VAL A 118 7.86 -1.01 -6.38
N ARG A 119 8.34 -0.36 -5.33
CA ARG A 119 9.46 0.58 -5.41
C ARG A 119 10.77 -0.17 -5.76
N SER A 120 11.70 0.51 -6.42
CA SER A 120 12.99 -0.07 -6.80
C SER A 120 13.83 -0.55 -5.61
N ASN A 121 13.70 0.11 -4.45
CA ASN A 121 14.38 -0.31 -3.22
C ASN A 121 13.87 -1.64 -2.66
N ILE A 122 12.65 -2.07 -3.00
CA ILE A 122 12.15 -3.42 -2.69
C ILE A 122 12.85 -4.47 -3.56
N LEU A 123 13.00 -4.17 -4.87
CA LEU A 123 13.65 -5.09 -5.82
C LEU A 123 15.15 -5.27 -5.54
N ASN A 124 15.78 -4.28 -4.92
CA ASN A 124 17.22 -4.25 -4.61
C ASN A 124 17.47 -4.29 -3.09
N SER A 125 16.52 -4.85 -2.33
CA SER A 125 16.63 -4.92 -0.87
C SER A 125 17.73 -5.90 -0.42
N ASP A 126 18.41 -5.56 0.69
CA ASP A 126 19.43 -6.38 1.32
C ASP A 126 19.22 -6.39 2.85
N PRO A 127 18.87 -7.55 3.45
CA PRO A 127 18.68 -7.68 4.89
C PRO A 127 19.87 -7.19 5.73
N LYS A 128 21.12 -7.35 5.22
CA LYS A 128 22.34 -6.95 5.94
C LYS A 128 22.44 -5.43 6.11
N ARG A 129 21.89 -4.65 5.17
CA ARG A 129 21.82 -3.19 5.32
C ARG A 129 20.93 -2.79 6.48
N ALA A 130 19.78 -3.46 6.65
CA ALA A 130 18.91 -3.23 7.79
C ALA A 130 19.58 -3.60 9.12
N GLU A 131 20.31 -4.73 9.16
CA GLU A 131 21.07 -5.16 10.34
C GLU A 131 22.10 -4.11 10.75
N ALA A 132 22.86 -3.57 9.79
CA ALA A 132 23.87 -2.54 10.05
C ALA A 132 23.27 -1.19 10.44
N GLU A 133 22.16 -0.77 9.80
CA GLU A 133 21.53 0.54 10.01
C GLU A 133 20.86 0.64 11.39
N TRP A 134 20.17 -0.42 11.82
CA TRP A 134 19.40 -0.41 13.08
C TRP A 134 20.02 -1.27 14.19
N GLY A 135 21.21 -1.82 13.99
CA GLY A 135 21.92 -2.64 14.98
C GLY A 135 21.18 -3.93 15.33
N LEU A 136 20.56 -4.57 14.33
CA LEU A 136 19.78 -5.78 14.53
C LEU A 136 20.70 -7.01 14.62
N ASP A 137 20.41 -7.91 15.55
CA ASP A 137 21.10 -9.19 15.68
C ASP A 137 20.63 -10.17 14.59
N PRO A 138 21.49 -10.64 13.69
CA PRO A 138 21.11 -11.56 12.63
C PRO A 138 20.65 -12.94 13.13
N GLN A 139 20.96 -13.30 14.37
CA GLN A 139 20.57 -14.58 14.98
C GLN A 139 19.20 -14.58 15.65
N LYS A 140 18.64 -13.40 15.91
CA LYS A 140 17.32 -13.26 16.52
C LYS A 140 16.25 -13.01 15.45
N PRO A 141 15.06 -13.63 15.59
CA PRO A 141 13.95 -13.32 14.69
C PRO A 141 13.50 -11.86 14.84
N LEU A 142 13.14 -11.23 13.71
CA LEU A 142 12.69 -9.85 13.63
C LEU A 142 11.19 -9.76 13.36
N LEU A 143 10.48 -9.13 14.28
CA LEU A 143 9.09 -8.71 14.12
C LEU A 143 9.04 -7.24 13.74
N THR A 144 8.50 -6.93 12.56
CA THR A 144 8.25 -5.54 12.16
C THR A 144 6.77 -5.21 12.26
N VAL A 145 6.43 -4.12 12.97
CA VAL A 145 5.05 -3.63 13.08
C VAL A 145 4.92 -2.29 12.37
N THR A 146 4.01 -2.22 11.37
CA THR A 146 3.80 -0.98 10.60
C THR A 146 2.34 -0.74 10.24
N GLY A 147 1.86 0.48 10.51
CA GLY A 147 0.53 0.96 10.14
C GLY A 147 0.50 1.81 8.87
N GLY A 148 1.65 1.93 8.17
CA GLY A 148 1.85 2.89 7.09
C GLY A 148 2.30 4.27 7.59
N GLY A 149 2.59 5.19 6.67
CA GLY A 149 3.23 6.48 6.97
C GLY A 149 2.49 7.43 7.92
N GLN A 150 1.18 7.24 8.11
CA GLN A 150 0.37 8.02 9.05
C GLN A 150 0.31 7.37 10.45
N GLY A 151 0.92 6.19 10.63
CA GLY A 151 0.79 5.39 11.83
C GLY A 151 -0.60 4.74 11.97
N ALA A 152 -0.77 3.91 12.98
CA ALA A 152 -2.04 3.26 13.29
C ALA A 152 -2.17 3.08 14.81
N GLY A 153 -2.96 3.93 15.47
CA GLY A 153 -3.14 3.90 16.94
C GLY A 153 -3.56 2.53 17.48
N GLN A 154 -4.29 1.73 16.71
CA GLN A 154 -4.62 0.35 17.11
C GLN A 154 -3.38 -0.55 17.11
N LEU A 155 -2.46 -0.42 16.13
CA LEU A 155 -1.22 -1.19 16.12
C LEU A 155 -0.25 -0.72 17.20
N ASN A 156 -0.20 0.59 17.47
CA ASN A 156 0.61 1.12 18.57
C ASN A 156 0.16 0.53 19.90
N ARG A 157 -1.15 0.51 20.18
CA ARG A 157 -1.70 -0.14 21.40
C ARG A 157 -1.42 -1.65 21.44
N LEU A 158 -1.47 -2.33 20.29
CA LEU A 158 -1.09 -3.74 20.21
C LEU A 158 0.36 -3.94 20.64
N VAL A 159 1.28 -3.09 20.13
CA VAL A 159 2.69 -3.16 20.54
C VAL A 159 2.85 -2.90 22.02
N GLU A 160 2.19 -1.88 22.58
CA GLU A 160 2.24 -1.58 24.04
C GLU A 160 1.87 -2.80 24.89
N MET A 161 0.84 -3.53 24.49
CA MET A 161 0.34 -4.72 25.20
C MET A 161 1.27 -5.94 25.03
N TRP A 162 1.73 -6.20 23.80
CA TRP A 162 2.45 -7.42 23.46
C TRP A 162 3.98 -7.33 23.60
N LEU A 163 4.52 -6.14 23.67
CA LEU A 163 5.97 -5.92 23.70
C LEU A 163 6.69 -6.73 24.78
N PRO A 164 6.21 -6.84 26.04
CA PRO A 164 6.87 -7.64 27.06
C PRO A 164 6.92 -9.14 26.73
N VAL A 165 5.97 -9.64 25.95
CA VAL A 165 5.96 -11.04 25.50
C VAL A 165 6.88 -11.23 24.31
N TRP A 166 6.82 -10.35 23.32
CA TRP A 166 7.64 -10.45 22.11
C TRP A 166 9.13 -10.35 22.43
N LEU A 167 9.52 -9.43 23.31
CA LEU A 167 10.93 -9.22 23.69
C LEU A 167 11.58 -10.42 24.39
N GLN A 168 10.82 -11.47 24.75
CA GLN A 168 11.40 -12.70 25.25
C GLN A 168 12.17 -13.48 24.16
N ASN A 169 11.71 -13.40 22.90
CA ASN A 169 12.26 -14.19 21.80
C ASN A 169 12.51 -13.40 20.50
N TRP A 170 12.00 -12.17 20.38
CA TRP A 170 12.04 -11.37 19.16
C TRP A 170 12.78 -10.06 19.36
N GLN A 171 13.39 -9.58 18.30
CA GLN A 171 13.63 -8.16 18.11
C GLN A 171 12.40 -7.52 17.48
N VAL A 172 12.07 -6.31 17.89
CA VAL A 172 10.86 -5.62 17.41
C VAL A 172 11.22 -4.27 16.82
N VAL A 173 11.00 -4.08 15.53
CA VAL A 173 10.99 -2.76 14.90
C VAL A 173 9.55 -2.28 14.80
N HIS A 174 9.25 -1.12 15.40
CA HIS A 174 7.91 -0.56 15.44
C HIS A 174 7.86 0.81 14.77
N LEU A 175 7.17 0.88 13.62
CA LEU A 175 6.91 2.14 12.93
C LEU A 175 5.67 2.79 13.55
N THR A 176 5.89 3.74 14.45
CA THR A 176 4.85 4.38 15.27
C THR A 176 3.97 5.35 14.47
N GLY A 177 4.52 5.92 13.39
CA GLY A 177 3.90 6.99 12.59
C GLY A 177 4.38 8.39 13.02
N LYS A 178 4.37 9.34 12.09
CA LYS A 178 4.84 10.72 12.32
C LYS A 178 4.13 11.38 13.49
N GLY A 179 4.91 11.96 14.41
CA GLY A 179 4.42 12.64 15.62
C GLY A 179 4.03 11.70 16.77
N HIS A 180 4.25 10.41 16.63
CA HIS A 180 4.07 9.42 17.69
C HIS A 180 5.44 8.92 18.13
N THR A 181 6.08 9.63 19.06
CA THR A 181 7.25 9.08 19.76
C THR A 181 6.76 7.90 20.59
N GLY A 182 7.22 6.69 20.26
CA GLY A 182 6.99 5.55 21.16
C GLY A 182 7.41 5.95 22.56
N GLU A 183 6.61 5.58 23.59
CA GLU A 183 7.04 5.78 24.97
C GLU A 183 8.49 5.31 25.10
N ASN A 184 9.31 6.02 25.87
CA ASN A 184 10.75 5.78 26.10
C ASN A 184 11.02 4.39 26.74
N LYS A 185 10.51 3.32 26.13
CA LYS A 185 10.84 1.94 26.52
C LYS A 185 12.20 1.61 25.95
N VAL A 186 13.23 1.86 26.72
CA VAL A 186 14.61 1.50 26.34
C VAL A 186 14.79 0.00 26.56
N HIS A 187 14.85 -0.75 25.46
CA HIS A 187 15.22 -2.17 25.47
C HIS A 187 16.12 -2.43 24.24
N PRO A 188 17.21 -3.20 24.38
CA PRO A 188 18.16 -3.43 23.28
C PRO A 188 17.52 -4.08 22.04
N ASP A 189 16.46 -4.84 22.22
CA ASP A 189 15.74 -5.53 21.15
C ASP A 189 14.46 -4.77 20.71
N TYR A 190 14.22 -3.53 21.17
CA TYR A 190 13.08 -2.71 20.75
C TYR A 190 13.53 -1.44 20.04
N HIS A 191 13.15 -1.29 18.79
CA HIS A 191 13.52 -0.18 17.90
C HIS A 191 12.27 0.58 17.45
N PRO A 192 11.77 1.55 18.24
CA PRO A 192 10.69 2.42 17.82
C PRO A 192 11.21 3.46 16.82
N LEU A 193 10.56 3.54 15.65
CA LEU A 193 10.88 4.49 14.58
C LEU A 193 9.60 5.26 14.21
N GLU A 194 9.67 6.58 14.11
CA GLU A 194 8.51 7.35 13.66
C GLU A 194 8.19 7.05 12.19
N PHE A 195 9.22 7.02 11.39
CA PHE A 195 9.11 6.82 9.95
C PHE A 195 10.44 6.35 9.38
N VAL A 196 10.39 5.46 8.39
CA VAL A 196 11.56 5.03 7.62
C VAL A 196 11.49 5.68 6.26
N GLU A 197 12.35 6.66 6.03
CA GLU A 197 12.45 7.37 4.75
C GLU A 197 13.20 6.53 3.71
N HIS A 198 14.34 6.00 4.13
CA HIS A 198 15.18 5.11 3.32
C HIS A 198 15.30 3.74 4.00
N GLY A 199 15.67 2.71 3.24
CA GLY A 199 15.91 1.37 3.81
C GLY A 199 14.65 0.55 4.14
N MET A 200 13.43 1.03 3.86
CA MET A 200 12.20 0.26 4.14
C MET A 200 12.20 -1.12 3.44
N GLY A 201 12.76 -1.21 2.22
CA GLY A 201 12.91 -2.48 1.52
C GLY A 201 13.83 -3.44 2.26
N ASP A 202 14.95 -2.93 2.77
CA ASP A 202 15.94 -3.72 3.53
C ASP A 202 15.33 -4.22 4.85
N LEU A 203 14.58 -3.34 5.54
CA LEU A 203 13.87 -3.72 6.78
C LEU A 203 12.84 -4.82 6.53
N LEU A 204 11.99 -4.67 5.52
CA LEU A 204 11.00 -5.70 5.18
C LEU A 204 11.69 -7.01 4.74
N ALA A 205 12.78 -6.93 3.98
CA ALA A 205 13.55 -8.11 3.58
C ALA A 205 14.20 -8.82 4.78
N ARG A 206 14.61 -8.09 5.83
CA ARG A 206 15.14 -8.67 7.07
C ARG A 206 14.06 -9.28 7.97
N SER A 207 12.82 -8.76 7.89
CA SER A 207 11.73 -9.19 8.77
C SER A 207 11.39 -10.66 8.58
N ASP A 208 11.15 -11.37 9.68
CA ASP A 208 10.65 -12.73 9.70
C ASP A 208 9.11 -12.75 9.73
N LEU A 209 8.51 -11.80 10.44
CA LEU A 209 7.06 -11.58 10.45
C LEU A 209 6.76 -10.08 10.40
N VAL A 210 5.78 -9.68 9.58
CA VAL A 210 5.33 -8.29 9.51
C VAL A 210 3.88 -8.19 9.97
N ILE A 211 3.62 -7.42 11.03
CA ILE A 211 2.26 -7.05 11.44
C ILE A 211 1.89 -5.75 10.76
N THR A 212 0.83 -5.77 9.95
CA THR A 212 0.49 -4.60 9.12
C THR A 212 -1.01 -4.44 8.86
N ARG A 213 -1.38 -3.32 8.26
CA ARG A 213 -2.71 -3.08 7.67
C ARG A 213 -2.85 -3.78 6.32
N ALA A 214 -4.09 -4.01 5.88
CA ALA A 214 -4.38 -4.59 4.57
C ALA A 214 -4.30 -3.57 3.41
N GLY A 215 -3.29 -2.71 3.41
CA GLY A 215 -3.01 -1.80 2.30
C GLY A 215 -2.28 -2.51 1.18
N MET A 216 -2.74 -2.35 -0.07
CA MET A 216 -2.17 -3.09 -1.20
C MET A 216 -0.74 -2.69 -1.56
N GLY A 217 -0.26 -1.51 -1.13
CA GLY A 217 1.14 -1.13 -1.29
C GLY A 217 2.06 -2.07 -0.51
N ILE A 218 1.87 -2.14 0.82
CA ILE A 218 2.70 -2.97 1.69
C ILE A 218 2.52 -4.48 1.41
N LEU A 219 1.28 -4.94 1.17
CA LEU A 219 1.03 -6.36 0.86
C LEU A 219 1.65 -6.77 -0.48
N GLY A 220 1.69 -5.87 -1.46
CA GLY A 220 2.41 -6.10 -2.72
C GLY A 220 3.93 -6.17 -2.51
N GLU A 221 4.50 -5.32 -1.67
CA GLU A 221 5.92 -5.36 -1.32
C GLU A 221 6.28 -6.66 -0.58
N LEU A 222 5.47 -7.06 0.41
CA LEU A 222 5.66 -8.32 1.14
C LEU A 222 5.53 -9.54 0.23
N SER A 223 4.62 -9.51 -0.74
CA SER A 223 4.47 -10.55 -1.76
C SER A 223 5.76 -10.69 -2.61
N VAL A 224 6.34 -9.59 -3.07
CA VAL A 224 7.57 -9.62 -3.87
C VAL A 224 8.75 -10.18 -3.05
N LEU A 225 8.79 -9.85 -1.75
CA LEU A 225 9.82 -10.32 -0.81
C LEU A 225 9.54 -11.70 -0.21
N ALA A 226 8.41 -12.33 -0.55
CA ALA A 226 7.96 -13.60 0.04
C ALA A 226 7.93 -13.57 1.58
N LYS A 227 7.39 -12.50 2.19
CA LYS A 227 7.38 -12.31 3.64
C LYS A 227 6.04 -12.66 4.28
N ASP A 228 6.13 -13.32 5.42
CA ASP A 228 4.96 -13.66 6.23
C ASP A 228 4.30 -12.40 6.81
N ALA A 229 2.99 -12.32 6.74
CA ALA A 229 2.24 -11.17 7.20
C ALA A 229 1.08 -11.55 8.13
N LEU A 230 1.02 -10.92 9.30
CA LEU A 230 -0.16 -10.88 10.16
C LEU A 230 -0.93 -9.59 9.86
N VAL A 231 -2.10 -9.73 9.27
CA VAL A 231 -2.84 -8.59 8.71
C VAL A 231 -3.99 -8.20 9.62
N ILE A 232 -4.04 -6.91 9.95
CA ILE A 232 -5.07 -6.27 10.77
C ILE A 232 -5.73 -5.17 9.94
N PRO A 233 -6.84 -5.42 9.26
CA PRO A 233 -7.47 -4.43 8.39
C PRO A 233 -8.04 -3.26 9.19
N MET A 234 -8.19 -2.11 8.53
CA MET A 234 -8.97 -1.02 9.09
C MET A 234 -10.46 -1.34 8.92
N ALA A 235 -11.17 -1.42 10.05
CA ALA A 235 -12.58 -1.77 10.09
C ALA A 235 -13.46 -0.81 9.24
N GLY A 236 -14.44 -1.38 8.54
CA GLY A 236 -15.38 -0.64 7.68
C GLY A 236 -14.76 -0.06 6.40
N THR A 237 -13.60 -0.56 5.97
CA THR A 237 -12.92 -0.08 4.77
C THR A 237 -12.71 -1.19 3.73
N HIS A 238 -12.19 -0.79 2.55
CA HIS A 238 -11.78 -1.74 1.49
C HIS A 238 -10.68 -2.72 1.93
N GLN A 239 -9.98 -2.43 3.03
CA GLN A 239 -8.92 -3.30 3.54
C GLN A 239 -9.44 -4.66 4.02
N GLU A 240 -10.67 -4.74 4.53
CA GLU A 240 -11.30 -6.02 4.90
C GLU A 240 -11.44 -6.92 3.67
N ILE A 241 -11.88 -6.36 2.54
CA ILE A 241 -12.05 -7.12 1.28
C ILE A 241 -10.69 -7.55 0.71
N ASN A 242 -9.67 -6.69 0.81
CA ASN A 242 -8.31 -7.05 0.40
C ASN A 242 -7.77 -8.21 1.22
N MET A 243 -7.92 -8.13 2.56
CA MET A 243 -7.52 -9.20 3.47
C MET A 243 -8.25 -10.50 3.15
N ASP A 244 -9.58 -10.47 3.03
CA ASP A 244 -10.40 -11.66 2.74
C ASP A 244 -9.95 -12.37 1.44
N ALA A 245 -9.56 -11.61 0.42
CA ALA A 245 -9.08 -12.17 -0.84
C ALA A 245 -7.74 -12.92 -0.67
N LEU A 246 -6.89 -12.50 0.25
CA LEU A 246 -5.60 -13.13 0.53
C LEU A 246 -5.73 -14.27 1.54
N VAL A 247 -6.59 -14.14 2.55
CA VAL A 247 -6.89 -15.20 3.52
C VAL A 247 -7.48 -16.43 2.82
N LYS A 248 -8.38 -16.23 1.84
CA LYS A 248 -8.94 -17.33 1.03
C LYS A 248 -7.89 -18.11 0.25
N LYS A 249 -6.70 -17.58 0.08
CA LYS A 249 -5.55 -18.22 -0.57
C LYS A 249 -4.52 -18.73 0.43
N ASP A 250 -4.83 -18.70 1.73
CA ASP A 250 -3.90 -19.02 2.83
C ASP A 250 -2.56 -18.25 2.72
N SER A 251 -2.58 -17.05 2.18
CA SER A 251 -1.37 -16.29 1.86
C SER A 251 -1.01 -15.23 2.89
N VAL A 252 -1.89 -14.96 3.86
CA VAL A 252 -1.65 -14.09 5.00
C VAL A 252 -2.36 -14.62 6.22
N LEU A 253 -1.84 -14.30 7.41
CA LEU A 253 -2.54 -14.51 8.67
C LEU A 253 -3.53 -13.38 8.92
N GLN A 254 -4.73 -13.74 9.31
CA GLN A 254 -5.71 -12.80 9.82
C GLN A 254 -5.62 -12.75 11.33
N ALA A 255 -5.44 -11.56 11.90
CA ALA A 255 -5.61 -11.37 13.34
C ALA A 255 -7.09 -11.51 13.71
N ASP A 256 -7.37 -12.36 14.69
CA ASP A 256 -8.69 -12.43 15.31
C ASP A 256 -8.81 -11.42 16.49
N PRO A 257 -10.04 -11.17 17.00
CA PRO A 257 -10.23 -10.25 18.12
C PRO A 257 -9.48 -10.63 19.40
N ASP A 258 -9.11 -11.91 19.57
CA ASP A 258 -8.44 -12.40 20.78
C ASP A 258 -7.01 -11.87 20.89
N LEU A 259 -6.39 -11.47 19.76
CA LEU A 259 -5.11 -10.78 19.77
C LEU A 259 -5.12 -9.46 20.57
N PHE A 260 -6.30 -8.84 20.74
CA PHE A 260 -6.48 -7.54 21.40
C PHE A 260 -7.08 -7.64 22.80
N LYS A 261 -7.19 -8.86 23.37
CA LYS A 261 -7.76 -9.08 24.71
C LYS A 261 -6.71 -9.02 25.80
N GLU A 262 -7.15 -8.57 26.97
CA GLU A 262 -6.43 -8.71 28.23
C GLU A 262 -7.23 -9.62 29.17
N PRO A 263 -6.58 -10.59 29.88
CA PRO A 263 -5.14 -10.92 29.76
C PRO A 263 -4.78 -11.48 28.38
N ILE A 264 -3.48 -11.40 28.04
CA ILE A 264 -2.93 -11.88 26.77
C ILE A 264 -3.35 -13.33 26.52
N ASP A 265 -3.90 -13.57 25.34
CA ASP A 265 -4.40 -14.88 24.93
C ASP A 265 -3.26 -15.89 24.71
N GLU A 266 -3.35 -17.06 25.35
CA GLU A 266 -2.33 -18.10 25.30
C GLU A 266 -2.13 -18.71 23.90
N LYS A 267 -3.16 -18.76 23.04
CA LYS A 267 -3.05 -19.21 21.66
C LYS A 267 -2.10 -18.30 20.87
N TRP A 268 -2.27 -16.98 20.98
CA TRP A 268 -1.41 -16.02 20.31
C TRP A 268 0.00 -16.00 20.90
N LYS A 269 0.14 -16.17 22.21
CA LYS A 269 1.44 -16.31 22.86
C LYS A 269 2.19 -17.54 22.35
N GLN A 270 1.53 -18.69 22.26
CA GLN A 270 2.11 -19.90 21.66
C GLN A 270 2.44 -19.72 20.19
N PHE A 271 1.58 -19.00 19.44
CA PHE A 271 1.86 -18.68 18.05
C PHE A 271 3.19 -17.93 17.90
N PHE A 272 3.38 -16.81 18.62
CA PHE A 272 4.62 -16.05 18.54
C PHE A 272 5.85 -16.83 19.04
N ASN A 273 5.70 -17.66 20.07
CA ASN A 273 6.81 -18.46 20.61
C ASN A 273 7.25 -19.59 19.67
N ASN A 274 6.34 -20.13 18.86
CA ASN A 274 6.61 -21.27 17.98
C ASN A 274 6.64 -20.86 16.49
N PHE A 275 6.58 -19.57 16.18
CA PHE A 275 6.53 -19.09 14.81
C PHE A 275 7.76 -19.53 14.02
N LYS A 276 7.51 -20.00 12.80
CA LYS A 276 8.56 -20.34 11.82
C LYS A 276 8.26 -19.57 10.54
N PRO A 277 9.20 -18.72 10.08
CA PRO A 277 9.00 -17.92 8.87
C PRO A 277 8.99 -18.79 7.60
N GLY A 278 8.29 -18.33 6.58
CA GLY A 278 8.42 -18.80 5.20
C GLY A 278 7.14 -19.29 4.52
N PRO A 279 6.30 -20.19 5.12
CA PRO A 279 5.28 -20.87 4.33
C PRO A 279 4.15 -19.97 3.81
N MET A 280 3.81 -18.90 4.53
CA MET A 280 2.77 -17.98 4.06
C MET A 280 3.31 -16.93 3.10
N GLY A 281 4.53 -16.45 3.34
CA GLY A 281 5.20 -15.52 2.43
C GLY A 281 5.40 -16.12 1.05
N GLU A 282 5.73 -17.41 0.95
CA GLU A 282 5.81 -18.12 -0.32
C GLU A 282 4.44 -18.18 -1.02
N LYS A 283 3.37 -18.49 -0.27
CA LYS A 283 2.01 -18.47 -0.82
C LYS A 283 1.58 -17.05 -1.24
N LEU A 284 1.96 -16.03 -0.46
CA LEU A 284 1.71 -14.63 -0.80
C LEU A 284 2.42 -14.25 -2.10
N HIS A 285 3.67 -14.68 -2.27
CA HIS A 285 4.42 -14.51 -3.52
C HIS A 285 3.70 -15.16 -4.72
N GLN A 286 3.18 -16.36 -4.55
CA GLN A 286 2.47 -17.10 -5.59
C GLN A 286 1.15 -16.45 -6.03
N VAL A 287 0.56 -15.57 -5.21
CA VAL A 287 -0.68 -14.83 -5.58
C VAL A 287 -0.50 -14.06 -6.87
N TRP A 288 0.69 -13.46 -7.09
CA TRP A 288 0.99 -12.63 -8.26
C TRP A 288 2.23 -13.06 -9.05
N SER A 289 2.99 -14.05 -8.55
CA SER A 289 4.18 -14.60 -9.23
C SER A 289 5.27 -13.57 -9.56
N GLY A 290 5.36 -12.48 -8.76
CA GLY A 290 6.39 -11.47 -8.89
C GLY A 290 5.89 -10.04 -9.07
N PRO A 291 6.82 -9.07 -9.31
CA PRO A 291 6.50 -7.66 -9.43
C PRO A 291 5.90 -7.32 -10.79
N GLY A 292 4.85 -6.49 -10.77
CA GLY A 292 4.13 -6.02 -11.96
C GLY A 292 4.78 -4.84 -12.70
N ASN A 293 5.97 -4.41 -12.29
CA ASN A 293 6.63 -3.22 -12.82
C ASN A 293 6.84 -3.26 -14.33
N GLN A 294 7.33 -4.38 -14.87
CA GLN A 294 7.57 -4.54 -16.30
C GLN A 294 6.27 -4.60 -17.10
N ALA A 295 5.27 -5.34 -16.61
CA ALA A 295 3.96 -5.43 -17.24
C ALA A 295 3.28 -4.06 -17.33
N LEU A 296 3.28 -3.29 -16.20
CA LEU A 296 2.75 -1.93 -16.20
C LEU A 296 3.50 -1.03 -17.17
N SER A 297 4.85 -1.09 -17.21
CA SER A 297 5.66 -0.29 -18.14
C SER A 297 5.35 -0.60 -19.59
N ALA A 298 5.24 -1.87 -19.96
CA ALA A 298 4.86 -2.30 -21.31
C ALA A 298 3.45 -1.79 -21.69
N MET A 299 2.51 -1.86 -20.75
CA MET A 299 1.16 -1.35 -20.94
C MET A 299 1.14 0.16 -21.17
N VAL A 300 1.92 0.93 -20.40
CA VAL A 300 2.07 2.38 -20.54
C VAL A 300 2.63 2.72 -21.91
N LEU A 301 3.75 2.11 -22.31
CA LEU A 301 4.37 2.35 -23.64
C LEU A 301 3.39 2.08 -24.80
N SER A 302 2.65 0.98 -24.72
CA SER A 302 1.66 0.66 -25.75
C SER A 302 0.46 1.62 -25.82
N CYS A 303 0.16 2.35 -24.74
CA CYS A 303 -0.86 3.42 -24.77
C CYS A 303 -0.32 4.68 -25.45
N ILE A 304 0.98 4.97 -25.26
CA ILE A 304 1.67 6.09 -25.92
C ILE A 304 1.78 5.86 -27.42
N ASP A 305 2.26 4.68 -27.86
CA ASP A 305 2.46 4.33 -29.27
C ASP A 305 1.17 4.39 -30.10
N LYS A 306 0.03 3.97 -29.54
CA LYS A 306 -1.27 4.09 -30.22
C LYS A 306 -1.69 5.53 -30.43
N ASN A 307 -1.34 6.42 -29.50
CA ASN A 307 -1.71 7.83 -29.59
C ASN A 307 -0.84 8.61 -30.62
N LEU A 308 0.38 8.13 -30.88
CA LEU A 308 1.27 8.70 -31.89
C LEU A 308 0.89 8.31 -33.34
N ARG A 309 0.04 7.27 -33.51
CA ARG A 309 -0.41 6.77 -34.83
C ARG A 309 -1.78 7.27 -35.24
N ASN A 310 -2.50 7.98 -34.38
CA ASN A 310 -3.79 8.64 -34.64
C ASN A 310 -3.63 10.17 -34.62
#